data_d144360f5aab1d4d7060cb6d24f3a8d3
#
_entry.id   d144360f5aab1d4d7060cb6d24f3a8d3
#
_cell.length_a   1.000
_cell.length_b   1.000
_cell.length_c   1.000
_cell.angle_alpha   90.00
_cell.angle_beta   90.00
_cell.angle_gamma   90.00
#
_symmetry.space_group_name_H-M   'P 1'
#
loop_
_entity.id
_entity.type
_entity.pdbx_description
1 polymer ?
#
loop_
_entity_poly.entity_id
_entity_poly.type
_entity_poly.pdbx_seq_one_letter_code
_entity_poly.pdbx_strand_id
1 'polypeptide(L)'
;MTEENKSMDKGRKLLIGLIIVLLLLTAGAYFFGVYYFTGHFLPGSQVNGFNCSYMTEDETENLLKQKTAVYALAVRTRGDGQEGITAEEINLQYTSDGSVRKLLHDQNRFIWFLAFSQQQTYELPASVSYDEDLFKKKIDSLKCLQNNIEPEDAYIRELEDSFEVVPEIEGTKIDYEKLMEDISNAVRTGRTVAELEADGCYINPTAYASDLTKDCEQMNDLTDVVVTYDFSDRKETVDRSVIKGMLDRDENDNLVVSKDAVAAYVADLAGKYDTAGTERAFSTYDNRDITVSGGNYGWVIDQQKEADALYKDITEKKTEVREPIYEQEAASRKINDIGYSYIEIDLSAQRMVLYQSGSPVVDTGLVADSSTLTGVYALGEKESSA
;
A
#
# COMPACT_ATOMS: atom_id res chain seq x y z
N MET A 1 39.71 93.05 20.06
CA MET A 1 38.60 92.05 20.05
C MET A 1 37.59 92.28 18.90
N THR A 2 37.96 92.82 17.71
CA THR A 2 36.99 93.18 16.66
C THR A 2 37.28 92.62 15.27
N GLU A 3 38.47 92.08 14.94
CA GLU A 3 38.76 91.46 13.61
C GLU A 3 38.54 89.94 13.55
N GLU A 4 38.85 89.25 14.59
CA GLU A 4 38.67 87.78 14.69
C GLU A 4 37.18 87.35 14.61
N ASN A 5 36.31 88.12 15.27
CA ASN A 5 34.85 87.87 15.28
C ASN A 5 34.19 88.15 13.92
N LYS A 6 34.75 89.07 13.09
CA LYS A 6 34.28 89.37 11.75
C LYS A 6 34.72 88.36 10.70
N SER A 7 35.85 87.73 10.91
CA SER A 7 36.38 86.59 10.09
C SER A 7 35.60 85.31 10.35
N MET A 8 35.33 84.97 11.62
CA MET A 8 34.46 83.85 12.01
C MET A 8 33.03 83.99 11.45
N ASP A 9 32.44 85.17 11.44
CA ASP A 9 31.08 85.46 10.90
C ASP A 9 31.02 85.22 9.39
N LYS A 10 32.06 85.65 8.64
CA LYS A 10 32.20 85.40 7.18
C LYS A 10 32.35 83.86 6.84
N GLY A 11 33.16 83.18 7.60
CA GLY A 11 33.36 81.70 7.41
C GLY A 11 32.05 80.94 7.73
N ARG A 12 31.35 81.31 8.77
CA ARG A 12 30.08 80.75 9.12
C ARG A 12 28.97 80.95 8.07
N LYS A 13 28.91 82.16 7.50
CA LYS A 13 27.96 82.54 6.40
C LYS A 13 28.31 81.73 5.11
N LEU A 14 29.58 81.58 4.81
CA LEU A 14 30.05 80.72 3.66
C LEU A 14 29.70 79.28 3.86
N LEU A 15 29.90 78.73 5.06
CA LEU A 15 29.54 77.33 5.41
C LEU A 15 28.03 77.08 5.32
N ILE A 16 27.24 78.02 5.83
CA ILE A 16 25.75 77.96 5.74
C ILE A 16 25.35 78.04 4.27
N GLY A 17 25.93 78.91 3.47
CA GLY A 17 25.68 78.95 2.02
C GLY A 17 26.00 77.62 1.31
N LEU A 18 27.10 77.04 1.65
CA LEU A 18 27.54 75.72 1.06
C LEU A 18 26.57 74.58 1.46
N ILE A 19 26.10 74.59 2.74
CA ILE A 19 25.09 73.62 3.21
C ILE A 19 23.78 73.81 2.46
N ILE A 20 23.34 75.09 2.28
CA ILE A 20 22.11 75.37 1.53
C ILE A 20 22.20 74.90 0.07
N VAL A 21 23.31 75.15 -0.59
CA VAL A 21 23.56 74.65 -1.96
C VAL A 21 23.55 73.11 -2.01
N LEU A 22 24.21 72.43 -1.05
CA LEU A 22 24.20 71.01 -0.95
C LEU A 22 22.76 70.42 -0.74
N LEU A 23 21.99 71.06 0.14
CA LEU A 23 20.59 70.67 0.36
C LEU A 23 19.72 70.89 -0.89
N LEU A 24 19.92 71.98 -1.62
CA LEU A 24 19.22 72.17 -2.89
C LEU A 24 19.60 71.21 -3.96
N LEU A 25 20.90 70.79 -4.06
CA LEU A 25 21.37 69.74 -4.98
C LEU A 25 20.83 68.37 -4.61
N THR A 26 20.82 67.99 -3.33
CA THR A 26 20.26 66.73 -2.86
C THR A 26 18.76 66.66 -3.08
N ALA A 27 18.04 67.76 -2.79
CA ALA A 27 16.59 67.88 -3.07
C ALA A 27 16.32 67.76 -4.58
N GLY A 28 17.11 68.47 -5.40
CA GLY A 28 17.04 68.37 -6.87
C GLY A 28 17.25 66.96 -7.39
N ALA A 29 18.30 66.29 -6.91
CA ALA A 29 18.57 64.91 -7.26
C ALA A 29 17.44 63.94 -6.81
N TYR A 30 16.89 64.17 -5.61
CA TYR A 30 15.75 63.39 -5.10
C TYR A 30 14.51 63.52 -5.99
N PHE A 31 14.09 64.75 -6.29
CA PHE A 31 12.91 64.99 -7.14
C PHE A 31 13.13 64.55 -8.59
N PHE A 32 14.37 64.68 -9.10
CA PHE A 32 14.70 64.13 -10.39
C PHE A 32 14.54 62.58 -10.40
N GLY A 33 15.01 61.89 -9.36
CA GLY A 33 14.80 60.45 -9.22
C GLY A 33 13.33 60.06 -9.15
N VAL A 34 12.52 60.80 -8.34
CA VAL A 34 11.04 60.58 -8.27
C VAL A 34 10.38 60.75 -9.64
N TYR A 35 10.78 61.76 -10.41
CA TYR A 35 10.30 62.00 -11.77
C TYR A 35 10.75 60.89 -12.74
N TYR A 36 12.03 60.52 -12.74
CA TYR A 36 12.60 59.48 -13.60
C TYR A 36 11.90 58.12 -13.40
N PHE A 37 11.74 57.72 -12.14
CA PHE A 37 11.08 56.45 -11.80
C PHE A 37 9.54 56.53 -11.90
N THR A 38 8.99 57.59 -12.45
CA THR A 38 7.57 57.57 -12.89
C THR A 38 7.37 56.73 -14.13
N GLY A 39 8.39 56.67 -15.02
CA GLY A 39 8.35 55.90 -16.27
C GLY A 39 9.35 54.77 -16.37
N HIS A 40 10.13 54.53 -15.30
CA HIS A 40 11.16 53.49 -15.29
C HIS A 40 11.06 52.62 -14.04
N PHE A 41 11.37 51.35 -14.15
CA PHE A 41 11.45 50.43 -13.00
C PHE A 41 12.59 50.82 -12.05
N LEU A 42 12.36 50.63 -10.77
CA LEU A 42 13.35 50.88 -9.73
C LEU A 42 14.61 49.98 -9.88
N PRO A 43 15.78 50.42 -9.35
CA PRO A 43 16.95 49.57 -9.26
C PRO A 43 16.64 48.26 -8.55
N GLY A 44 17.17 47.14 -9.00
CA GLY A 44 16.93 45.83 -8.42
C GLY A 44 15.58 45.20 -8.78
N SER A 45 14.78 45.81 -9.66
CA SER A 45 13.51 45.24 -10.12
C SER A 45 13.73 44.07 -11.05
N GLN A 46 13.03 42.97 -10.77
CA GLN A 46 12.99 41.76 -11.61
C GLN A 46 11.52 41.42 -11.91
N VAL A 47 11.25 41.09 -13.16
CA VAL A 47 9.92 40.58 -13.61
C VAL A 47 10.11 39.20 -14.17
N ASN A 48 9.42 38.19 -13.61
CA ASN A 48 9.56 36.77 -13.94
C ASN A 48 11.04 36.32 -13.94
N GLY A 49 11.85 36.81 -12.98
CA GLY A 49 13.26 36.49 -12.85
C GLY A 49 14.20 37.27 -13.79
N PHE A 50 13.68 38.11 -14.69
CA PHE A 50 14.48 38.92 -15.59
C PHE A 50 14.72 40.33 -15.01
N ASN A 51 15.96 40.79 -15.05
CA ASN A 51 16.32 42.13 -14.56
C ASN A 51 15.73 43.22 -15.46
N CYS A 52 14.84 44.00 -14.91
CA CYS A 52 14.16 45.15 -15.55
C CYS A 52 14.55 46.48 -14.94
N SER A 53 15.64 46.56 -14.14
CA SER A 53 16.14 47.78 -13.52
C SER A 53 16.31 48.90 -14.54
N TYR A 54 15.76 50.06 -14.27
CA TYR A 54 15.82 51.27 -15.13
C TYR A 54 15.11 51.14 -16.48
N MET A 55 14.44 50.04 -16.78
CA MET A 55 13.68 49.86 -18.02
C MET A 55 12.35 50.61 -17.96
N THR A 56 11.91 51.05 -19.11
CA THR A 56 10.54 51.53 -19.33
C THR A 56 9.58 50.35 -19.48
N GLU A 57 8.28 50.63 -19.54
CA GLU A 57 7.24 49.64 -19.85
C GLU A 57 7.57 48.93 -21.16
N ASP A 58 7.78 49.67 -22.26
CA ASP A 58 8.05 49.14 -23.60
C ASP A 58 9.32 48.29 -23.64
N GLU A 59 10.39 48.73 -22.97
CA GLU A 59 11.65 47.96 -22.89
C GLU A 59 11.47 46.64 -22.14
N THR A 60 10.68 46.67 -21.05
CA THR A 60 10.37 45.49 -20.25
C THR A 60 9.51 44.50 -21.04
N GLU A 61 8.45 44.99 -21.72
CA GLU A 61 7.62 44.12 -22.59
C GLU A 61 8.44 43.55 -23.75
N ASN A 62 9.31 44.32 -24.38
CA ASN A 62 10.18 43.82 -25.42
C ASN A 62 11.18 42.72 -24.90
N LEU A 63 11.71 42.92 -23.70
CA LEU A 63 12.55 41.92 -23.05
C LEU A 63 11.77 40.62 -22.83
N LEU A 64 10.56 40.72 -22.24
CA LEU A 64 9.71 39.54 -22.00
C LEU A 64 9.33 38.84 -23.30
N LYS A 65 9.00 39.57 -24.37
CA LYS A 65 8.75 39.05 -25.70
C LYS A 65 9.96 38.30 -26.27
N GLN A 66 11.16 38.87 -26.17
CA GLN A 66 12.38 38.20 -26.63
C GLN A 66 12.66 36.94 -25.82
N LYS A 67 12.48 36.95 -24.49
CA LYS A 67 12.68 35.79 -23.64
C LYS A 67 11.66 34.69 -23.92
N THR A 68 10.41 35.07 -24.15
CA THR A 68 9.35 34.12 -24.53
C THR A 68 9.66 33.43 -25.88
N ALA A 69 10.17 34.18 -26.85
CA ALA A 69 10.50 33.64 -28.18
C ALA A 69 11.62 32.58 -28.17
N VAL A 70 12.51 32.64 -27.18
CA VAL A 70 13.63 31.66 -27.01
C VAL A 70 13.37 30.67 -25.89
N TYR A 71 12.15 30.64 -25.36
CA TYR A 71 11.78 29.72 -24.30
C TYR A 71 11.92 28.26 -24.76
N ALA A 72 12.47 27.42 -23.88
CA ALA A 72 12.52 25.99 -24.05
C ALA A 72 12.29 25.32 -22.69
N LEU A 73 11.40 24.35 -22.66
CA LEU A 73 11.11 23.51 -21.53
C LEU A 73 11.83 22.16 -21.72
N ALA A 74 12.67 21.79 -20.78
CA ALA A 74 13.22 20.45 -20.69
C ALA A 74 12.25 19.56 -19.91
N VAL A 75 11.75 18.50 -20.52
CA VAL A 75 10.88 17.50 -19.90
C VAL A 75 11.77 16.32 -19.53
N ARG A 76 11.98 16.09 -18.23
CA ARG A 76 12.77 14.99 -17.70
C ARG A 76 11.88 13.84 -17.30
N THR A 77 12.23 12.66 -17.78
CA THR A 77 11.46 11.44 -17.61
C THR A 77 12.16 10.47 -16.67
N ARG A 78 11.44 9.51 -16.13
CA ARG A 78 11.98 8.38 -15.36
C ARG A 78 13.06 7.66 -16.18
N GLY A 79 14.17 7.28 -15.55
CA GLY A 79 15.28 6.61 -16.21
C GLY A 79 16.21 7.54 -17.01
N ASP A 80 16.39 8.79 -16.54
CA ASP A 80 17.33 9.80 -17.09
C ASP A 80 17.01 10.25 -18.54
N GLY A 81 15.82 9.98 -19.04
CA GLY A 81 15.37 10.48 -20.32
C GLY A 81 15.09 11.99 -20.28
N GLN A 82 15.37 12.68 -21.39
CA GLN A 82 15.07 14.10 -21.53
C GLN A 82 14.54 14.40 -22.92
N GLU A 83 13.45 15.17 -22.97
CA GLU A 83 12.86 15.70 -24.20
C GLU A 83 12.70 17.22 -24.06
N GLY A 84 12.38 17.89 -25.15
CA GLY A 84 12.25 19.34 -25.15
C GLY A 84 10.97 19.81 -25.83
N ILE A 85 10.47 20.95 -25.35
CA ILE A 85 9.39 21.69 -25.98
C ILE A 85 9.85 23.14 -26.13
N THR A 86 9.89 23.62 -27.36
CA THR A 86 10.34 24.98 -27.66
C THR A 86 9.16 25.90 -27.91
N ALA A 87 9.39 27.21 -27.73
CA ALA A 87 8.40 28.25 -28.03
C ALA A 87 7.87 28.15 -29.47
N GLU A 88 8.76 27.86 -30.43
CA GLU A 88 8.41 27.75 -31.86
C GLU A 88 7.44 26.60 -32.12
N GLU A 89 7.67 25.42 -31.47
CA GLU A 89 6.86 24.21 -31.67
C GLU A 89 5.41 24.37 -31.23
N ILE A 90 5.15 25.23 -30.25
CA ILE A 90 3.81 25.49 -29.67
C ILE A 90 3.28 26.88 -30.01
N ASN A 91 3.98 27.66 -30.87
CA ASN A 91 3.66 29.04 -31.19
C ASN A 91 3.46 29.90 -29.94
N LEU A 92 4.40 29.79 -28.97
CA LEU A 92 4.34 30.54 -27.72
C LEU A 92 4.62 32.03 -27.96
N GLN A 93 3.72 32.88 -27.53
CA GLN A 93 3.83 34.32 -27.69
C GLN A 93 3.60 35.06 -26.37
N TYR A 94 4.36 36.14 -26.17
CA TYR A 94 4.07 37.07 -25.11
C TYR A 94 2.81 37.91 -25.47
N THR A 95 1.89 38.02 -24.54
CA THR A 95 0.67 38.80 -24.68
C THR A 95 0.68 39.91 -23.65
N SER A 96 0.77 41.18 -24.11
CA SER A 96 0.64 42.33 -23.21
C SER A 96 -0.80 42.46 -22.71
N ASP A 97 -0.99 42.36 -21.41
CA ASP A 97 -2.27 42.53 -20.71
C ASP A 97 -2.31 43.77 -19.85
N GLY A 98 -1.28 44.65 -19.96
CA GLY A 98 -1.13 45.84 -19.13
C GLY A 98 -0.57 45.60 -17.72
N SER A 99 -0.22 44.35 -17.37
CA SER A 99 0.33 44.01 -16.07
C SER A 99 1.67 44.67 -15.81
N VAL A 100 2.54 44.81 -16.83
CA VAL A 100 3.83 45.52 -16.74
C VAL A 100 3.59 47.00 -16.39
N ARG A 101 2.64 47.66 -17.08
CA ARG A 101 2.22 49.04 -16.78
C ARG A 101 1.72 49.19 -15.36
N LYS A 102 0.89 48.26 -14.91
CA LYS A 102 0.39 48.25 -13.53
C LYS A 102 1.50 48.15 -12.52
N LEU A 103 2.45 47.22 -12.69
CA LEU A 103 3.61 47.07 -11.81
C LEU A 103 4.44 48.36 -11.75
N LEU A 104 4.71 49.00 -12.93
CA LEU A 104 5.44 50.26 -13.01
C LEU A 104 4.73 51.40 -12.27
N HIS A 105 3.40 51.43 -12.33
CA HIS A 105 2.58 52.42 -11.63
C HIS A 105 2.53 52.18 -10.13
N ASP A 106 2.45 50.93 -9.70
CA ASP A 106 2.25 50.54 -8.31
C ASP A 106 3.57 50.59 -7.49
N GLN A 107 4.73 50.69 -8.15
CA GLN A 107 6.02 50.84 -7.46
C GLN A 107 6.07 52.18 -6.66
N ASN A 108 6.69 52.15 -5.46
CA ASN A 108 6.85 53.32 -4.66
C ASN A 108 8.09 54.14 -5.08
N ARG A 109 7.92 55.01 -6.06
CA ARG A 109 8.98 55.90 -6.59
C ARG A 109 9.58 56.88 -5.57
N PHE A 110 8.89 57.16 -4.46
CA PHE A 110 9.39 58.07 -3.45
C PHE A 110 10.52 57.52 -2.59
N ILE A 111 10.68 56.23 -2.58
CA ILE A 111 11.76 55.54 -1.87
C ILE A 111 12.82 54.97 -2.82
N TRP A 112 12.92 55.48 -4.04
CA TRP A 112 13.82 54.99 -5.08
C TRP A 112 15.28 54.79 -4.62
N PHE A 113 15.75 55.66 -3.71
CA PHE A 113 17.12 55.60 -3.17
C PHE A 113 17.34 54.35 -2.27
N LEU A 114 16.30 53.78 -1.70
CA LEU A 114 16.38 52.52 -0.93
C LEU A 114 16.45 51.29 -1.82
N ALA A 115 15.96 51.38 -3.05
CA ALA A 115 15.92 50.30 -4.00
C ALA A 115 17.32 49.85 -4.48
N PHE A 116 18.35 50.68 -4.29
CA PHE A 116 19.73 50.29 -4.55
C PHE A 116 20.26 49.18 -3.64
N SER A 117 19.64 49.01 -2.48
CA SER A 117 19.99 47.97 -1.49
C SER A 117 18.97 46.85 -1.36
N GLN A 118 17.89 46.87 -2.15
CA GLN A 118 16.79 45.93 -2.08
C GLN A 118 16.47 45.37 -3.48
N GLN A 119 16.29 44.06 -3.59
CA GLN A 119 15.78 43.45 -4.78
C GLN A 119 14.27 43.35 -4.72
N GLN A 120 13.60 43.74 -5.79
CA GLN A 120 12.14 43.67 -5.90
C GLN A 120 11.79 42.70 -7.02
N THR A 121 11.20 41.56 -6.63
CA THR A 121 10.81 40.53 -7.57
C THR A 121 9.29 40.55 -7.78
N TYR A 122 8.90 40.57 -9.03
CA TYR A 122 7.50 40.58 -9.45
C TYR A 122 7.26 39.35 -10.32
N GLU A 123 6.20 38.61 -10.04
CA GLU A 123 5.72 37.51 -10.87
C GLU A 123 4.46 37.98 -11.60
N LEU A 124 4.48 37.87 -12.91
CA LEU A 124 3.32 38.13 -13.77
C LEU A 124 2.74 36.81 -14.25
N PRO A 125 1.61 36.36 -13.70
CA PRO A 125 0.93 35.18 -14.21
C PRO A 125 0.36 35.43 -15.60
N ALA A 126 0.47 34.46 -16.48
CA ALA A 126 -0.27 34.34 -17.74
C ALA A 126 -0.07 35.46 -18.81
N SER A 127 1.10 36.12 -18.84
CA SER A 127 1.44 37.03 -19.95
C SER A 127 1.88 36.30 -21.25
N VAL A 128 1.51 35.01 -21.39
CA VAL A 128 1.82 34.20 -22.55
C VAL A 128 0.59 33.47 -23.08
N SER A 129 0.55 33.31 -24.40
CA SER A 129 -0.43 32.45 -25.08
C SER A 129 0.31 31.51 -26.02
N TYR A 130 -0.27 30.35 -26.27
CA TYR A 130 0.23 29.36 -27.22
C TYR A 130 -0.94 28.77 -28.01
N ASP A 131 -0.61 28.13 -29.12
CA ASP A 131 -1.57 27.41 -29.95
C ASP A 131 -1.89 26.07 -29.29
N GLU A 132 -3.13 25.85 -28.87
CA GLU A 132 -3.54 24.65 -28.14
C GLU A 132 -3.45 23.37 -28.98
N ASP A 133 -3.70 23.46 -30.30
CA ASP A 133 -3.59 22.30 -31.20
C ASP A 133 -2.13 21.92 -31.40
N LEU A 134 -1.24 22.89 -31.58
CA LEU A 134 0.19 22.64 -31.68
C LEU A 134 0.76 22.12 -30.35
N PHE A 135 0.32 22.68 -29.23
CA PHE A 135 0.72 22.23 -27.89
C PHE A 135 0.34 20.78 -27.69
N LYS A 136 -0.94 20.45 -27.89
CA LYS A 136 -1.44 19.06 -27.77
C LYS A 136 -0.67 18.11 -28.70
N LYS A 137 -0.49 18.49 -29.95
CA LYS A 137 0.26 17.69 -30.93
C LYS A 137 1.72 17.46 -30.49
N LYS A 138 2.36 18.48 -29.89
CA LYS A 138 3.71 18.35 -29.38
C LYS A 138 3.76 17.38 -28.21
N ILE A 139 2.83 17.49 -27.24
CA ILE A 139 2.74 16.56 -26.13
C ILE A 139 2.52 15.13 -26.64
N ASP A 140 1.56 14.92 -27.56
CA ASP A 140 1.25 13.60 -28.14
C ASP A 140 2.47 12.97 -28.87
N SER A 141 3.43 13.80 -29.30
CA SER A 141 4.66 13.36 -29.96
C SER A 141 5.81 13.00 -29.02
N LEU A 142 5.66 13.23 -27.70
CA LEU A 142 6.70 12.92 -26.73
C LEU A 142 6.94 11.40 -26.68
N LYS A 143 8.20 11.00 -26.66
CA LYS A 143 8.61 9.58 -26.63
C LYS A 143 8.22 8.90 -25.33
N CYS A 144 8.13 9.66 -24.24
CA CYS A 144 7.72 9.16 -22.95
C CYS A 144 6.28 8.65 -22.92
N LEU A 145 5.44 9.04 -23.90
CA LEU A 145 4.09 8.50 -24.09
C LEU A 145 4.05 7.25 -24.98
N GLN A 146 5.20 6.89 -25.58
CA GLN A 146 5.34 5.72 -26.43
C GLN A 146 6.01 4.59 -25.65
N ASN A 147 5.60 3.34 -25.86
CA ASN A 147 6.20 2.17 -25.21
C ASN A 147 6.11 2.20 -23.68
N ASN A 148 4.96 2.54 -23.15
CA ASN A 148 4.72 2.56 -21.72
C ASN A 148 4.76 1.13 -21.14
N ILE A 149 5.42 0.99 -20.00
CA ILE A 149 5.37 -0.20 -19.15
C ILE A 149 4.32 0.09 -18.08
N GLU A 150 3.31 -0.80 -17.98
CA GLU A 150 2.33 -0.71 -16.90
C GLU A 150 3.00 -0.91 -15.55
N PRO A 151 2.60 -0.19 -14.51
CA PRO A 151 3.05 -0.50 -13.15
C PRO A 151 2.43 -1.82 -12.69
N GLU A 152 3.18 -2.60 -11.93
CA GLU A 152 2.68 -3.82 -11.29
C GLU A 152 2.95 -3.72 -9.79
N ASP A 153 1.97 -4.12 -8.99
CA ASP A 153 2.09 -4.14 -7.54
C ASP A 153 3.02 -5.26 -7.07
N ALA A 154 3.76 -5.00 -5.99
CA ALA A 154 4.44 -6.05 -5.26
C ALA A 154 3.44 -7.03 -4.67
N TYR A 155 3.81 -8.30 -4.58
CA TYR A 155 2.99 -9.35 -3.95
C TYR A 155 3.84 -10.42 -3.30
N ILE A 156 3.23 -11.17 -2.37
CA ILE A 156 3.87 -12.33 -1.75
C ILE A 156 3.54 -13.57 -2.58
N ARG A 157 4.58 -14.24 -3.05
CA ARG A 157 4.50 -15.49 -3.80
C ARG A 157 4.80 -16.67 -2.90
N GLU A 158 3.97 -17.69 -2.96
CA GLU A 158 4.20 -18.96 -2.32
C GLU A 158 5.10 -19.86 -3.20
N LEU A 159 6.16 -20.37 -2.60
CA LEU A 159 7.05 -21.37 -3.16
C LEU A 159 6.80 -22.73 -2.44
N GLU A 160 7.50 -23.77 -2.86
CA GLU A 160 7.37 -25.09 -2.22
C GLU A 160 7.73 -25.04 -0.71
N ASP A 161 8.81 -24.34 -0.36
CA ASP A 161 9.36 -24.32 1.00
C ASP A 161 9.36 -22.92 1.67
N SER A 162 8.81 -21.89 1.03
CA SER A 162 8.87 -20.54 1.56
C SER A 162 7.86 -19.60 0.92
N PHE A 163 7.72 -18.41 1.49
CA PHE A 163 7.13 -17.26 0.84
C PHE A 163 8.23 -16.30 0.44
N GLU A 164 8.07 -15.62 -0.68
CA GLU A 164 8.98 -14.56 -1.11
C GLU A 164 8.20 -13.33 -1.59
N VAL A 165 8.78 -12.15 -1.38
CA VAL A 165 8.24 -10.92 -1.95
C VAL A 165 8.70 -10.81 -3.39
N VAL A 166 7.75 -10.74 -4.32
CA VAL A 166 8.01 -10.31 -5.70
C VAL A 166 7.89 -8.80 -5.72
N PRO A 167 8.97 -8.08 -6.06
CA PRO A 167 8.96 -6.62 -6.03
C PRO A 167 8.04 -6.06 -7.11
N GLU A 168 7.60 -4.84 -6.87
CA GLU A 168 6.85 -4.02 -7.80
C GLU A 168 7.63 -3.70 -9.07
N ILE A 169 6.89 -3.41 -10.13
CA ILE A 169 7.42 -2.78 -11.33
C ILE A 169 6.84 -1.37 -11.36
N GLU A 170 7.69 -0.36 -11.14
CA GLU A 170 7.25 1.04 -11.17
C GLU A 170 6.65 1.44 -12.51
N GLY A 171 7.08 0.78 -13.59
CA GLY A 171 6.62 1.08 -14.94
C GLY A 171 7.04 2.46 -15.44
N THR A 172 6.51 2.84 -16.59
CA THR A 172 6.75 4.15 -17.21
C THR A 172 5.46 4.77 -17.74
N LYS A 173 4.32 4.27 -17.29
CA LYS A 173 3.02 4.77 -17.72
C LYS A 173 2.75 6.15 -17.14
N ILE A 174 2.45 7.09 -18.03
CA ILE A 174 2.16 8.48 -17.68
C ILE A 174 0.65 8.69 -17.57
N ASP A 175 0.23 9.41 -16.55
CA ASP A 175 -1.08 10.03 -16.45
C ASP A 175 -1.12 11.22 -17.38
N TYR A 176 -1.79 11.06 -18.53
CA TYR A 176 -1.83 12.06 -19.58
C TYR A 176 -2.45 13.39 -19.13
N GLU A 177 -3.46 13.35 -18.27
CA GLU A 177 -4.11 14.57 -17.77
C GLU A 177 -3.18 15.37 -16.88
N LYS A 178 -2.47 14.71 -15.97
CA LYS A 178 -1.46 15.35 -15.13
C LYS A 178 -0.28 15.88 -15.93
N LEU A 179 0.18 15.14 -16.93
CA LEU A 179 1.23 15.61 -17.83
C LEU A 179 0.80 16.91 -18.54
N MET A 180 -0.39 16.93 -19.12
CA MET A 180 -0.93 18.11 -19.81
C MET A 180 -1.05 19.32 -18.86
N GLU A 181 -1.53 19.09 -17.64
CA GLU A 181 -1.65 20.13 -16.63
C GLU A 181 -0.28 20.68 -16.22
N ASP A 182 0.68 19.79 -15.90
CA ASP A 182 2.02 20.19 -15.46
C ASP A 182 2.79 20.94 -16.54
N ILE A 183 2.82 20.41 -17.76
CA ILE A 183 3.51 21.06 -18.88
C ILE A 183 2.84 22.41 -19.22
N SER A 184 1.51 22.48 -19.22
CA SER A 184 0.77 23.75 -19.42
C SER A 184 1.13 24.78 -18.34
N ASN A 185 1.16 24.36 -17.09
CA ASN A 185 1.56 25.21 -15.97
C ASN A 185 3.04 25.67 -16.09
N ALA A 186 3.94 24.74 -16.46
CA ALA A 186 5.36 25.06 -16.68
C ALA A 186 5.52 26.13 -17.76
N VAL A 187 4.85 26.01 -18.89
CA VAL A 187 4.87 27.01 -19.98
C VAL A 187 4.31 28.34 -19.53
N ARG A 188 3.18 28.36 -18.82
CA ARG A 188 2.54 29.60 -18.34
C ARG A 188 3.36 30.34 -17.30
N THR A 189 4.07 29.59 -16.42
CA THR A 189 4.91 30.19 -15.36
C THR A 189 6.34 30.48 -15.81
N GLY A 190 6.73 30.07 -17.02
CA GLY A 190 8.08 30.19 -17.52
C GLY A 190 9.09 29.24 -16.87
N ARG A 191 8.62 28.18 -16.23
CA ARG A 191 9.48 27.09 -15.71
C ARG A 191 10.19 26.42 -16.88
N THR A 192 11.51 26.20 -16.77
CA THR A 192 12.33 25.69 -17.86
C THR A 192 12.61 24.19 -17.75
N VAL A 193 12.21 23.55 -16.65
CA VAL A 193 12.35 22.11 -16.43
C VAL A 193 11.05 21.59 -15.81
N ALA A 194 10.52 20.51 -16.38
CA ALA A 194 9.46 19.68 -15.81
C ALA A 194 10.08 18.34 -15.43
N GLU A 195 9.98 17.97 -14.16
CA GLU A 195 10.51 16.72 -13.61
C GLU A 195 9.33 15.76 -13.44
N LEU A 196 8.97 14.98 -14.45
CA LEU A 196 7.74 14.19 -14.48
C LEU A 196 7.57 13.23 -13.30
N GLU A 197 8.68 12.76 -12.73
CA GLU A 197 8.67 11.94 -11.51
C GLU A 197 8.26 12.75 -10.28
N ALA A 198 8.96 13.86 -10.04
CA ALA A 198 8.72 14.73 -8.88
C ALA A 198 7.37 15.46 -8.98
N ASP A 199 6.93 15.76 -10.21
CA ASP A 199 5.67 16.42 -10.51
C ASP A 199 4.47 15.43 -10.49
N GLY A 200 4.74 14.13 -10.23
CA GLY A 200 3.71 13.11 -10.03
C GLY A 200 2.94 12.72 -11.30
N CYS A 201 3.60 12.83 -12.46
CA CYS A 201 2.98 12.52 -13.75
C CYS A 201 2.93 11.03 -14.07
N TYR A 202 3.56 10.15 -13.26
CA TYR A 202 3.51 8.71 -13.48
C TYR A 202 2.38 8.05 -12.71
N ILE A 203 1.83 6.98 -13.29
CA ILE A 203 0.98 6.04 -12.58
C ILE A 203 1.92 5.07 -11.87
N ASN A 204 1.86 5.01 -10.54
CA ASN A 204 2.72 4.21 -9.72
C ASN A 204 1.99 2.97 -9.19
N PRO A 205 2.71 1.91 -8.79
CA PRO A 205 2.15 0.80 -8.04
C PRO A 205 1.44 1.26 -6.76
N THR A 206 0.47 0.47 -6.30
CA THR A 206 -0.26 0.73 -5.05
C THR A 206 0.31 -0.05 -3.88
N ALA A 207 1.08 -1.11 -4.13
CA ALA A 207 1.77 -1.92 -3.13
C ALA A 207 3.25 -2.06 -3.48
N TYR A 208 4.10 -1.88 -2.49
CA TYR A 208 5.56 -1.92 -2.61
C TYR A 208 6.15 -3.08 -1.82
N ALA A 209 7.29 -3.60 -2.27
CA ALA A 209 8.01 -4.69 -1.59
C ALA A 209 8.37 -4.35 -0.15
N SER A 210 8.68 -3.08 0.14
CA SER A 210 8.94 -2.58 1.49
C SER A 210 7.78 -2.81 2.45
N ASP A 211 6.54 -2.74 1.96
CA ASP A 211 5.33 -2.86 2.76
C ASP A 211 5.01 -4.33 3.07
N LEU A 212 5.43 -5.24 2.19
CA LEU A 212 5.16 -6.67 2.27
C LEU A 212 6.27 -7.47 2.96
N THR A 213 7.47 -6.90 3.12
CA THR A 213 8.64 -7.62 3.66
C THR A 213 8.37 -8.17 5.06
N LYS A 214 7.80 -7.36 5.95
CA LYS A 214 7.46 -7.80 7.31
C LYS A 214 6.47 -8.96 7.30
N ASP A 215 5.42 -8.85 6.51
CA ASP A 215 4.40 -9.89 6.42
C ASP A 215 4.97 -11.19 5.86
N CYS A 216 5.81 -11.10 4.83
CA CYS A 216 6.48 -12.25 4.24
C CYS A 216 7.40 -12.96 5.26
N GLU A 217 8.17 -12.21 6.03
CA GLU A 217 9.02 -12.75 7.10
C GLU A 217 8.17 -13.44 8.18
N GLN A 218 7.08 -12.80 8.62
CA GLN A 218 6.16 -13.39 9.60
C GLN A 218 5.45 -14.64 9.05
N MET A 219 5.01 -14.65 7.79
CA MET A 219 4.43 -15.83 7.16
C MET A 219 5.41 -16.99 7.14
N ASN A 220 6.66 -16.75 6.74
CA ASN A 220 7.70 -17.76 6.76
C ASN A 220 7.94 -18.29 8.16
N ASP A 221 8.01 -17.39 9.15
CA ASP A 221 8.26 -17.76 10.53
C ASP A 221 7.13 -18.59 11.15
N LEU A 222 5.88 -18.16 10.96
CA LEU A 222 4.70 -18.84 11.53
C LEU A 222 4.34 -20.15 10.83
N THR A 223 4.75 -20.34 9.58
CA THR A 223 4.41 -21.53 8.79
C THR A 223 5.55 -22.53 8.66
N ASP A 224 6.68 -22.29 9.36
CA ASP A 224 7.84 -23.21 9.37
C ASP A 224 7.64 -24.36 10.36
N VAL A 225 6.54 -25.09 10.17
CA VAL A 225 6.15 -26.24 11.00
C VAL A 225 5.29 -27.19 10.18
N VAL A 226 5.41 -28.49 10.49
CA VAL A 226 4.59 -29.54 9.86
C VAL A 226 4.07 -30.48 10.95
N VAL A 227 2.74 -30.54 11.07
CA VAL A 227 2.07 -31.52 11.94
C VAL A 227 1.39 -32.57 11.06
N THR A 228 1.75 -33.82 11.23
CA THR A 228 1.13 -34.93 10.47
C THR A 228 0.26 -35.77 11.41
N TYR A 229 -1.02 -35.79 11.14
CA TYR A 229 -1.96 -36.70 11.80
C TYR A 229 -1.86 -38.09 11.19
N ASP A 230 -1.57 -39.08 12.01
CA ASP A 230 -1.52 -40.47 11.61
C ASP A 230 -2.75 -41.21 12.15
N PHE A 231 -3.68 -41.53 11.27
CA PHE A 231 -4.90 -42.28 11.62
C PHE A 231 -4.71 -43.80 11.47
N SER A 232 -3.48 -44.27 11.38
CA SER A 232 -3.09 -45.70 11.13
C SER A 232 -3.39 -46.18 9.72
N ASP A 233 -4.51 -45.83 9.12
CA ASP A 233 -4.89 -46.21 7.75
C ASP A 233 -4.68 -45.09 6.72
N ARG A 234 -4.52 -43.85 7.18
CA ARG A 234 -4.31 -42.65 6.36
C ARG A 234 -3.59 -41.56 7.15
N LYS A 235 -3.09 -40.58 6.43
CA LYS A 235 -2.43 -39.41 7.04
C LYS A 235 -3.03 -38.13 6.52
N GLU A 236 -3.06 -37.11 7.36
CA GLU A 236 -3.42 -35.72 7.03
C GLU A 236 -2.27 -34.84 7.49
N THR A 237 -1.85 -33.91 6.64
CA THR A 237 -0.71 -33.05 6.95
C THR A 237 -1.15 -31.59 7.05
N VAL A 238 -0.81 -30.97 8.17
CA VAL A 238 -0.94 -29.53 8.41
C VAL A 238 0.42 -28.94 8.13
N ASP A 239 0.59 -28.45 6.94
CA ASP A 239 1.81 -27.81 6.44
C ASP A 239 1.58 -26.31 6.22
N ARG A 240 2.58 -25.67 5.64
CA ARG A 240 2.56 -24.24 5.28
C ARG A 240 1.31 -23.82 4.55
N SER A 241 0.86 -24.61 3.58
CA SER A 241 -0.30 -24.26 2.75
C SER A 241 -1.60 -24.24 3.55
N VAL A 242 -1.70 -25.13 4.54
CA VAL A 242 -2.83 -25.20 5.49
C VAL A 242 -2.72 -24.09 6.54
N ILE A 243 -1.54 -23.91 7.16
CA ILE A 243 -1.32 -22.94 8.23
C ILE A 243 -1.50 -21.51 7.73
N LYS A 244 -1.14 -21.21 6.48
CA LYS A 244 -1.40 -19.93 5.85
C LYS A 244 -2.87 -19.49 5.96
N GLY A 245 -3.80 -20.44 5.81
CA GLY A 245 -5.23 -20.20 5.98
C GLY A 245 -5.67 -19.99 7.42
N MET A 246 -4.78 -20.22 8.41
CA MET A 246 -5.03 -20.01 9.83
C MET A 246 -4.43 -18.69 10.35
N LEU A 247 -3.77 -17.91 9.50
CA LEU A 247 -3.21 -16.63 9.89
C LEU A 247 -4.27 -15.54 9.87
N ASP A 248 -4.18 -14.64 10.85
CA ASP A 248 -5.03 -13.45 10.99
C ASP A 248 -4.18 -12.30 11.51
N ARG A 249 -4.76 -11.10 11.65
CA ARG A 249 -4.07 -9.94 12.20
C ARG A 249 -4.50 -9.61 13.61
N ASP A 250 -3.53 -9.32 14.46
CA ASP A 250 -3.80 -8.82 15.82
C ASP A 250 -4.14 -7.31 15.81
N GLU A 251 -4.44 -6.77 16.98
CA GLU A 251 -4.75 -5.34 17.17
C GLU A 251 -3.59 -4.40 16.76
N ASN A 252 -2.38 -4.91 16.63
CA ASN A 252 -1.18 -4.16 16.24
C ASN A 252 -0.79 -4.42 14.77
N ASP A 253 -1.69 -5.03 14.00
CA ASP A 253 -1.48 -5.39 12.59
C ASP A 253 -0.32 -6.38 12.35
N ASN A 254 0.00 -7.24 13.33
CA ASN A 254 0.94 -8.33 13.14
C ASN A 254 0.18 -9.60 12.74
N LEU A 255 0.80 -10.41 11.89
CA LEU A 255 0.28 -11.73 11.57
C LEU A 255 0.43 -12.65 12.80
N VAL A 256 -0.63 -13.33 13.12
CA VAL A 256 -0.72 -14.29 14.23
C VAL A 256 -1.52 -15.52 13.80
N VAL A 257 -1.32 -16.64 14.48
CA VAL A 257 -2.17 -17.81 14.28
C VAL A 257 -3.52 -17.58 14.96
N SER A 258 -4.60 -17.69 14.20
CA SER A 258 -5.97 -17.53 14.69
C SER A 258 -6.45 -18.82 15.37
N LYS A 259 -6.81 -18.72 16.66
CA LYS A 259 -7.41 -19.86 17.40
C LYS A 259 -8.72 -20.34 16.79
N ASP A 260 -9.52 -19.40 16.30
CA ASP A 260 -10.82 -19.71 15.69
C ASP A 260 -10.63 -20.47 14.36
N ALA A 261 -9.63 -20.06 13.56
CA ALA A 261 -9.32 -20.76 12.32
C ALA A 261 -8.74 -22.16 12.56
N VAL A 262 -7.90 -22.33 13.59
CA VAL A 262 -7.41 -23.64 14.03
C VAL A 262 -8.56 -24.51 14.50
N ALA A 263 -9.48 -23.98 15.31
CA ALA A 263 -10.66 -24.71 15.76
C ALA A 263 -11.58 -25.12 14.59
N ALA A 264 -11.76 -24.23 13.61
CA ALA A 264 -12.53 -24.54 12.40
C ALA A 264 -11.88 -25.67 11.58
N TYR A 265 -10.57 -25.67 11.44
CA TYR A 265 -9.83 -26.76 10.79
C TYR A 265 -10.01 -28.08 11.52
N VAL A 266 -9.89 -28.08 12.86
CA VAL A 266 -10.09 -29.28 13.67
C VAL A 266 -11.53 -29.80 13.59
N ALA A 267 -12.53 -28.92 13.53
CA ALA A 267 -13.92 -29.32 13.32
C ALA A 267 -14.12 -29.98 11.94
N ASP A 268 -13.48 -29.45 10.88
CA ASP A 268 -13.50 -30.07 9.55
C ASP A 268 -12.77 -31.43 9.57
N LEU A 269 -11.66 -31.54 10.27
CA LEU A 269 -10.93 -32.80 10.49
C LEU A 269 -11.80 -33.84 11.18
N ALA A 270 -12.49 -33.45 12.25
CA ALA A 270 -13.46 -34.30 12.95
C ALA A 270 -14.59 -34.75 12.03
N GLY A 271 -15.18 -33.83 11.26
CA GLY A 271 -16.20 -34.15 10.27
C GLY A 271 -15.77 -35.17 9.21
N LYS A 272 -14.47 -35.23 8.88
CA LYS A 272 -13.90 -36.21 7.94
C LYS A 272 -13.59 -37.57 8.57
N TYR A 273 -13.18 -37.56 9.85
CA TYR A 273 -12.52 -38.74 10.45
C TYR A 273 -13.25 -39.32 11.66
N ASP A 274 -14.24 -38.66 12.22
CA ASP A 274 -15.10 -39.25 13.25
C ASP A 274 -16.00 -40.29 12.62
N THR A 275 -16.19 -41.38 13.37
CA THR A 275 -16.96 -42.52 12.88
C THR A 275 -18.13 -42.90 13.81
N ALA A 276 -18.27 -42.29 14.96
CA ALA A 276 -19.38 -42.53 15.84
C ALA A 276 -20.74 -42.22 15.13
N GLY A 277 -21.65 -43.16 15.20
CA GLY A 277 -23.00 -43.04 14.58
C GLY A 277 -23.04 -43.24 13.06
N THR A 278 -21.88 -43.41 12.39
CA THR A 278 -21.82 -43.61 10.94
C THR A 278 -22.31 -44.98 10.52
N GLU A 279 -22.65 -45.14 9.24
CA GLU A 279 -23.01 -46.43 8.66
C GLU A 279 -21.82 -47.36 8.52
N ARG A 280 -22.01 -48.66 8.84
CA ARG A 280 -20.98 -49.71 8.73
C ARG A 280 -21.50 -50.90 8.03
N ALA A 281 -20.76 -51.40 7.08
CA ALA A 281 -21.01 -52.74 6.51
C ALA A 281 -20.63 -53.81 7.57
N PHE A 282 -21.50 -54.73 7.83
CA PHE A 282 -21.32 -55.77 8.84
C PHE A 282 -21.82 -57.11 8.34
N SER A 283 -21.02 -58.15 8.52
CA SER A 283 -21.42 -59.52 8.23
C SER A 283 -21.88 -60.20 9.51
N THR A 284 -23.14 -60.64 9.55
CA THR A 284 -23.79 -61.22 10.72
C THR A 284 -23.31 -62.66 10.97
N TYR A 285 -23.64 -63.22 12.15
CA TYR A 285 -23.34 -64.59 12.57
C TYR A 285 -23.88 -65.65 11.60
N ASP A 286 -24.90 -65.36 10.84
CA ASP A 286 -25.49 -66.24 9.83
C ASP A 286 -25.08 -65.89 8.39
N ASN A 287 -23.98 -65.12 8.23
CA ASN A 287 -23.34 -64.69 6.98
C ASN A 287 -24.23 -63.82 6.08
N ARG A 288 -25.12 -63.01 6.67
CA ARG A 288 -25.82 -61.96 5.95
C ARG A 288 -24.98 -60.65 5.99
N ASP A 289 -24.79 -60.03 4.86
CA ASP A 289 -24.20 -58.72 4.81
C ASP A 289 -25.28 -57.65 4.99
N ILE A 290 -25.13 -56.83 6.01
CA ILE A 290 -26.04 -55.78 6.36
C ILE A 290 -25.30 -54.42 6.56
N THR A 291 -26.04 -53.36 6.52
CA THR A 291 -25.57 -52.05 6.96
C THR A 291 -26.14 -51.74 8.34
N VAL A 292 -25.27 -51.48 9.30
CA VAL A 292 -25.65 -51.04 10.65
C VAL A 292 -25.37 -49.55 10.75
N SER A 293 -26.39 -48.78 11.10
CA SER A 293 -26.30 -47.33 11.30
C SER A 293 -26.78 -46.94 12.69
N GLY A 294 -26.24 -45.79 13.17
CA GLY A 294 -26.58 -45.27 14.50
C GLY A 294 -25.76 -45.87 15.64
N GLY A 295 -26.15 -45.58 16.85
CA GLY A 295 -25.37 -45.84 18.06
C GLY A 295 -24.37 -44.73 18.35
N ASN A 296 -23.54 -44.92 19.36
CA ASN A 296 -22.60 -43.91 19.83
C ASN A 296 -21.12 -44.40 19.79
N TYR A 297 -20.89 -45.61 19.27
CA TYR A 297 -19.55 -46.19 19.19
C TYR A 297 -18.84 -45.73 17.94
N GLY A 298 -17.56 -45.48 18.06
CA GLY A 298 -16.68 -45.04 16.95
C GLY A 298 -15.59 -44.13 17.45
N TRP A 299 -14.79 -43.64 16.55
CA TRP A 299 -13.78 -42.65 16.81
C TRP A 299 -14.46 -41.26 16.93
N VAL A 300 -14.07 -40.48 17.94
CA VAL A 300 -14.49 -39.08 18.12
C VAL A 300 -13.28 -38.27 18.54
N ILE A 301 -12.95 -37.25 17.77
CA ILE A 301 -11.87 -36.31 18.09
C ILE A 301 -12.37 -35.35 19.18
N ASP A 302 -11.59 -35.16 20.25
CA ASP A 302 -11.79 -34.09 21.22
C ASP A 302 -11.39 -32.76 20.56
N GLN A 303 -12.35 -32.14 19.90
CA GLN A 303 -12.09 -30.94 19.07
C GLN A 303 -11.45 -29.81 19.86
N GLN A 304 -11.83 -29.61 21.13
CA GLN A 304 -11.28 -28.52 21.93
C GLN A 304 -9.83 -28.80 22.31
N LYS A 305 -9.52 -30.01 22.81
CA LYS A 305 -8.15 -30.34 23.20
C LYS A 305 -7.24 -30.43 21.99
N GLU A 306 -7.76 -30.94 20.89
CA GLU A 306 -7.00 -31.03 19.64
C GLU A 306 -6.68 -29.65 19.06
N ALA A 307 -7.65 -28.72 19.07
CA ALA A 307 -7.43 -27.36 18.62
C ALA A 307 -6.38 -26.64 19.49
N ASP A 308 -6.45 -26.80 20.81
CA ASP A 308 -5.44 -26.23 21.72
C ASP A 308 -4.05 -26.82 21.50
N ALA A 309 -3.95 -28.14 21.24
CA ALA A 309 -2.70 -28.82 20.96
C ALA A 309 -2.12 -28.37 19.59
N LEU A 310 -2.92 -28.36 18.54
CA LEU A 310 -2.49 -27.93 17.21
C LEU A 310 -2.04 -26.45 17.23
N TYR A 311 -2.82 -25.56 17.88
CA TYR A 311 -2.43 -24.17 18.06
C TYR A 311 -1.08 -24.04 18.76
N LYS A 312 -0.85 -24.84 19.79
CA LYS A 312 0.41 -24.87 20.52
C LYS A 312 1.55 -25.38 19.65
N ASP A 313 1.36 -26.48 18.92
CA ASP A 313 2.38 -27.05 18.03
C ASP A 313 2.81 -26.01 16.96
N ILE A 314 1.85 -25.31 16.35
CA ILE A 314 2.14 -24.27 15.36
C ILE A 314 2.90 -23.09 16.02
N THR A 315 2.42 -22.58 17.15
CA THR A 315 3.04 -21.41 17.79
C THR A 315 4.40 -21.70 18.42
N GLU A 316 4.63 -22.93 18.88
CA GLU A 316 5.93 -23.41 19.39
C GLU A 316 6.83 -24.00 18.29
N LYS A 317 6.37 -24.02 17.03
CA LYS A 317 7.08 -24.57 15.85
C LYS A 317 7.49 -26.03 16.03
N LYS A 318 6.60 -26.83 16.58
CA LYS A 318 6.84 -28.21 16.85
C LYS A 318 6.41 -29.09 15.68
N THR A 319 7.35 -29.51 14.86
CA THR A 319 7.10 -30.50 13.81
C THR A 319 7.01 -31.89 14.41
N GLU A 320 5.89 -32.57 14.21
CA GLU A 320 5.68 -33.93 14.71
C GLU A 320 4.69 -34.76 13.87
N VAL A 321 4.74 -36.06 14.11
CA VAL A 321 3.75 -37.01 13.61
C VAL A 321 3.05 -37.63 14.82
N ARG A 322 1.74 -37.46 14.91
CA ARG A 322 0.94 -37.92 16.04
C ARG A 322 -0.48 -38.33 15.64
N GLU A 323 -1.15 -39.08 16.48
CA GLU A 323 -2.60 -39.25 16.37
C GLU A 323 -3.31 -37.98 16.91
N PRO A 324 -4.55 -37.67 16.45
CA PRO A 324 -5.38 -36.70 17.10
C PRO A 324 -5.69 -37.06 18.57
N ILE A 325 -6.01 -36.09 19.37
CA ILE A 325 -6.52 -36.32 20.73
C ILE A 325 -7.99 -36.75 20.60
N TYR A 326 -8.30 -37.93 21.08
CA TYR A 326 -9.65 -38.46 21.01
C TYR A 326 -10.44 -38.26 22.30
N GLU A 327 -11.73 -37.93 22.17
CA GLU A 327 -12.72 -38.04 23.23
C GLU A 327 -13.15 -39.49 23.38
N GLN A 328 -13.28 -40.19 22.25
CA GLN A 328 -13.61 -41.61 22.20
C GLN A 328 -12.75 -42.34 21.17
N GLU A 329 -12.21 -43.49 21.58
CA GLU A 329 -11.45 -44.39 20.71
C GLU A 329 -12.29 -45.63 20.38
N ALA A 330 -12.08 -46.19 19.18
CA ALA A 330 -12.64 -47.44 18.76
C ALA A 330 -11.55 -48.51 18.65
N ALA A 331 -11.95 -49.78 18.58
CA ALA A 331 -11.02 -50.90 18.59
C ALA A 331 -10.14 -51.00 17.33
N SER A 332 -10.56 -50.42 16.22
CA SER A 332 -9.84 -50.50 14.96
C SER A 332 -10.23 -49.42 13.98
N ARG A 333 -9.34 -49.01 13.11
CA ARG A 333 -9.63 -48.20 11.92
C ARG A 333 -9.83 -49.05 10.65
N LYS A 334 -9.50 -50.35 10.72
CA LYS A 334 -9.45 -51.23 9.55
C LYS A 334 -10.64 -52.17 9.41
N ILE A 335 -11.39 -52.41 10.49
CA ILE A 335 -12.45 -53.45 10.56
C ILE A 335 -13.70 -52.82 11.17
N ASN A 336 -14.37 -51.94 10.42
CA ASN A 336 -15.64 -51.32 10.81
C ASN A 336 -15.62 -50.70 12.22
N ASP A 337 -14.45 -50.29 12.72
CA ASP A 337 -14.16 -49.80 14.06
C ASP A 337 -14.38 -50.85 15.18
N ILE A 338 -15.18 -51.85 14.95
CA ILE A 338 -15.62 -52.83 15.95
C ILE A 338 -14.49 -53.79 16.36
N GLY A 339 -13.55 -54.08 15.45
CA GLY A 339 -12.48 -55.03 15.70
C GLY A 339 -12.97 -56.48 15.68
N TYR A 340 -12.28 -57.35 16.45
CA TYR A 340 -12.55 -58.80 16.46
C TYR A 340 -13.25 -59.28 17.73
N SER A 341 -13.49 -58.41 18.71
CA SER A 341 -14.14 -58.79 19.96
C SER A 341 -15.37 -57.85 20.19
N TYR A 342 -16.55 -58.43 20.04
CA TYR A 342 -17.80 -57.70 20.09
C TYR A 342 -18.96 -58.61 20.48
N ILE A 343 -20.09 -58.01 20.82
CA ILE A 343 -21.37 -58.72 21.00
C ILE A 343 -22.28 -58.36 19.83
N GLU A 344 -22.73 -59.37 19.11
CA GLU A 344 -23.76 -59.25 18.10
C GLU A 344 -25.12 -59.61 18.72
N ILE A 345 -26.12 -58.71 18.56
CA ILE A 345 -27.47 -58.95 19.01
C ILE A 345 -28.43 -58.82 17.82
N ASP A 346 -29.01 -59.96 17.41
CA ASP A 346 -30.06 -60.01 16.40
C ASP A 346 -31.43 -59.89 17.11
N LEU A 347 -32.00 -58.68 17.01
CA LEU A 347 -33.31 -58.38 17.63
C LEU A 347 -34.43 -59.19 16.98
N SER A 348 -34.33 -59.51 15.70
CA SER A 348 -35.35 -60.28 14.97
C SER A 348 -35.33 -61.77 15.35
N ALA A 349 -34.11 -62.33 15.48
CA ALA A 349 -33.93 -63.71 15.88
C ALA A 349 -33.93 -63.93 17.40
N GLN A 350 -33.94 -62.82 18.18
CA GLN A 350 -33.83 -62.86 19.65
C GLN A 350 -32.60 -63.68 20.09
N ARG A 351 -31.44 -63.37 19.47
CA ARG A 351 -30.19 -64.12 19.64
C ARG A 351 -29.03 -63.21 19.91
N MET A 352 -28.13 -63.63 20.77
CA MET A 352 -26.87 -62.92 21.10
C MET A 352 -25.71 -63.85 20.83
N VAL A 353 -24.70 -63.35 20.14
CA VAL A 353 -23.39 -64.00 19.92
C VAL A 353 -22.26 -63.12 20.42
N LEU A 354 -21.45 -63.63 21.34
CA LEU A 354 -20.23 -62.98 21.81
C LEU A 354 -19.07 -63.51 21.03
N TYR A 355 -18.31 -62.61 20.39
CA TYR A 355 -17.05 -62.90 19.73
C TYR A 355 -15.87 -62.43 20.58
N GLN A 356 -14.85 -63.28 20.66
CA GLN A 356 -13.56 -62.96 21.25
C GLN A 356 -12.47 -63.32 20.24
N SER A 357 -11.67 -62.30 19.86
CA SER A 357 -10.61 -62.48 18.85
C SER A 357 -11.09 -63.14 17.54
N GLY A 358 -12.30 -62.80 17.09
CA GLY A 358 -12.94 -63.31 15.87
C GLY A 358 -13.58 -64.68 15.99
N SER A 359 -13.57 -65.33 17.18
CA SER A 359 -14.19 -66.63 17.40
C SER A 359 -15.45 -66.49 18.29
N PRO A 360 -16.58 -67.11 17.97
CA PRO A 360 -17.75 -67.09 18.84
C PRO A 360 -17.46 -67.91 20.09
N VAL A 361 -17.66 -67.32 21.27
CA VAL A 361 -17.43 -67.93 22.58
C VAL A 361 -18.71 -68.17 23.37
N VAL A 362 -19.74 -67.35 23.09
CA VAL A 362 -21.10 -67.51 23.65
C VAL A 362 -22.09 -67.36 22.50
N ASP A 363 -23.10 -68.22 22.48
CA ASP A 363 -24.20 -68.18 21.54
C ASP A 363 -25.48 -68.60 22.33
N THR A 364 -26.38 -67.66 22.50
CA THR A 364 -27.56 -67.88 23.35
C THR A 364 -28.77 -67.09 22.88
N GLY A 365 -29.96 -67.56 23.24
CA GLY A 365 -31.17 -66.77 23.10
C GLY A 365 -31.22 -65.61 24.10
N LEU A 366 -31.84 -64.52 23.72
CA LEU A 366 -32.14 -63.39 24.59
C LEU A 366 -33.61 -62.91 24.41
N VAL A 367 -34.07 -62.08 25.29
CA VAL A 367 -35.35 -61.36 25.11
C VAL A 367 -35.02 -59.88 25.05
N ALA A 368 -35.18 -59.30 23.88
CA ALA A 368 -35.05 -57.86 23.67
C ALA A 368 -36.43 -57.23 23.46
N ASP A 369 -36.62 -56.01 23.98
CA ASP A 369 -37.79 -55.23 23.75
C ASP A 369 -37.85 -54.69 22.32
N SER A 370 -39.06 -54.57 21.76
CA SER A 370 -39.26 -54.04 20.40
C SER A 370 -38.87 -52.56 20.23
N SER A 371 -38.68 -51.87 21.34
CA SER A 371 -38.19 -50.49 21.37
C SER A 371 -36.66 -50.36 21.40
N THR A 372 -35.95 -51.51 21.50
CA THR A 372 -34.49 -51.49 21.49
C THR A 372 -33.94 -50.91 20.18
N LEU A 373 -33.17 -49.82 20.29
CA LEU A 373 -32.60 -49.15 19.15
C LEU A 373 -31.47 -50.00 18.50
N THR A 374 -31.47 -50.05 17.18
CA THR A 374 -30.39 -50.63 16.40
C THR A 374 -29.20 -49.66 16.34
N GLY A 375 -27.96 -50.20 16.21
CA GLY A 375 -26.75 -49.38 16.11
C GLY A 375 -25.54 -50.09 16.71
N VAL A 376 -24.43 -49.37 16.71
CA VAL A 376 -23.20 -49.84 17.36
C VAL A 376 -22.95 -49.02 18.61
N TYR A 377 -22.84 -49.70 19.75
CA TYR A 377 -22.72 -49.08 21.06
C TYR A 377 -21.47 -49.58 21.79
N ALA A 378 -20.87 -48.71 22.59
CA ALA A 378 -19.86 -49.12 23.55
C ALA A 378 -20.53 -49.93 24.68
N LEU A 379 -19.85 -50.99 25.13
CA LEU A 379 -20.30 -51.71 26.36
C LEU A 379 -20.10 -50.77 27.55
N GLY A 380 -21.22 -50.48 28.23
CA GLY A 380 -21.19 -49.75 29.47
C GLY A 380 -20.69 -50.54 30.65
N GLU A 381 -20.82 -50.03 31.87
CA GLU A 381 -20.50 -50.71 33.11
C GLU A 381 -21.36 -51.97 33.27
N LYS A 382 -20.74 -53.03 33.76
CA LYS A 382 -21.40 -54.26 34.09
C LYS A 382 -22.12 -54.08 35.43
N GLU A 383 -23.46 -53.87 35.39
CA GLU A 383 -24.22 -53.98 36.62
C GLU A 383 -24.30 -55.46 37.02
N SER A 384 -23.76 -55.79 38.17
CA SER A 384 -24.03 -57.08 38.80
C SER A 384 -25.42 -57.00 39.44
N SER A 385 -26.42 -57.65 38.83
CA SER A 385 -27.67 -57.90 39.52
C SER A 385 -27.41 -58.72 40.78
N ALA A 386 -27.78 -58.19 41.93
CA ALA A 386 -27.80 -58.89 43.19
C ALA A 386 -28.84 -60.00 43.20
#